data_9f348eb47ffdce02c883a07c6740ad16
#
_entry.id   9f348eb47ffdce02c883a07c6740ad16
#
_cell.length_a   1.000
_cell.length_b   1.000
_cell.length_c   1.000
_cell.angle_alpha   90.00
_cell.angle_beta   90.00
_cell.angle_gamma   90.00
#
_symmetry.space_group_name_H-M   'P 1'
#
loop_
_entity.id
_entity.type
_entity.pdbx_description
1 polymer ?
#
loop_
_entity_poly.entity_id
_entity_poly.type
_entity_poly.pdbx_seq_one_letter_code
_entity_poly.pdbx_strand_id
1 'polypeptide(L)'
;AISVSDLKTIVQTCQKLDIFVMIDETYIEFASSIPALSAVCLVPDYDNLMVLRGVSKFFAAPGLRLGYGMTSNEDFRNILKEYQNPWSLNSIGAFAGELFLQDTDYIQKTRQLIETERTRIYETLQTIPELKAFKPSANFVLVQILNEGVTSFDVFDNLIRQKLMIRDCSSFEQLDGEFIRFCIMSPEENTR
;
A
#
# COMPACT_ATOMS: atom_id res chain seq x y z
N ALA A 1 -5.11 -8.33 -1.62
CA ALA A 1 -5.88 -7.19 -2.14
C ALA A 1 -7.35 -7.57 -2.22
N ILE A 2 -8.24 -6.58 -2.13
CA ILE A 2 -9.71 -6.75 -2.25
C ILE A 2 -10.07 -6.46 -3.70
N SER A 3 -10.94 -7.28 -4.32
CA SER A 3 -11.39 -7.06 -5.69
C SER A 3 -12.37 -5.89 -5.80
N VAL A 4 -12.48 -5.26 -6.98
CA VAL A 4 -13.48 -4.19 -7.23
C VAL A 4 -14.89 -4.69 -6.98
N SER A 5 -15.21 -5.96 -7.28
CA SER A 5 -16.52 -6.53 -7.03
C SER A 5 -16.86 -6.60 -5.53
N ASP A 6 -15.90 -6.98 -4.71
CA ASP A 6 -16.08 -7.02 -3.25
C ASP A 6 -16.14 -5.60 -2.68
N LEU A 7 -15.29 -4.68 -3.16
CA LEU A 7 -15.35 -3.26 -2.79
C LEU A 7 -16.71 -2.65 -3.12
N LYS A 8 -17.26 -2.96 -4.30
CA LYS A 8 -18.62 -2.52 -4.68
C LYS A 8 -19.66 -3.03 -3.69
N THR A 9 -19.60 -4.30 -3.31
CA THR A 9 -20.53 -4.89 -2.34
C THR A 9 -20.43 -4.20 -0.97
N ILE A 10 -19.20 -3.90 -0.51
CA ILE A 10 -18.97 -3.17 0.74
C ILE A 10 -19.57 -1.77 0.65
N VAL A 11 -19.27 -1.00 -0.39
CA VAL A 11 -19.73 0.38 -0.57
C VAL A 11 -21.28 0.42 -0.63
N GLN A 12 -21.90 -0.50 -1.37
CA GLN A 12 -23.36 -0.61 -1.45
C GLN A 12 -24.00 -0.95 -0.10
N THR A 13 -23.38 -1.82 0.67
CA THR A 13 -23.89 -2.18 1.99
C THR A 13 -23.77 -1.01 2.95
N CYS A 14 -22.64 -0.32 2.93
CA CYS A 14 -22.41 0.88 3.72
C CYS A 14 -23.36 2.02 3.35
N GLN A 15 -23.68 2.18 2.06
CA GLN A 15 -24.65 3.18 1.60
C GLN A 15 -26.06 2.96 2.19
N LYS A 16 -26.51 1.70 2.25
CA LYS A 16 -27.80 1.34 2.88
C LYS A 16 -27.86 1.61 4.39
N LEU A 17 -26.68 1.68 5.02
CA LEU A 17 -26.52 1.91 6.46
C LEU A 17 -26.13 3.36 6.78
N ASP A 18 -26.13 4.25 5.79
CA ASP A 18 -25.71 5.65 5.91
C ASP A 18 -24.25 5.77 6.44
N ILE A 19 -23.37 4.87 5.96
CA ILE A 19 -21.96 4.84 6.32
C ILE A 19 -21.12 5.37 5.16
N PHE A 20 -20.29 6.38 5.43
CA PHE A 20 -19.29 6.87 4.48
C PHE A 20 -18.05 5.96 4.48
N VAL A 21 -17.59 5.57 3.30
CA VAL A 21 -16.48 4.65 3.10
C VAL A 21 -15.26 5.43 2.59
N MET A 22 -14.13 5.26 3.27
CA MET A 22 -12.85 5.81 2.84
C MET A 22 -11.90 4.65 2.51
N ILE A 23 -11.42 4.58 1.28
CA ILE A 23 -10.52 3.54 0.79
C ILE A 23 -9.13 4.13 0.57
N ASP A 24 -8.15 3.62 1.31
CA ASP A 24 -6.74 4.00 1.15
C ASP A 24 -6.08 3.13 0.06
N GLU A 25 -5.79 3.76 -1.07
CA GLU A 25 -5.10 3.18 -2.22
C GLU A 25 -3.65 3.66 -2.35
N THR A 26 -2.98 4.05 -1.28
CA THR A 26 -1.58 4.55 -1.34
C THR A 26 -0.56 3.53 -1.86
N TYR A 27 -0.96 2.26 -2.00
CA TYR A 27 -0.13 1.19 -2.57
C TYR A 27 -0.65 0.65 -3.92
N ILE A 28 -1.72 1.22 -4.46
CA ILE A 28 -2.38 0.66 -5.65
C ILE A 28 -1.50 0.65 -6.90
N GLU A 29 -0.59 1.60 -7.03
CA GLU A 29 0.32 1.71 -8.18
C GLU A 29 1.25 0.50 -8.32
N PHE A 30 1.49 -0.25 -7.23
CA PHE A 30 2.28 -1.49 -7.24
C PHE A 30 1.48 -2.72 -7.69
N ALA A 31 0.17 -2.62 -7.81
CA ALA A 31 -0.67 -3.76 -8.15
C ALA A 31 -0.47 -4.19 -9.62
N SER A 32 -0.53 -5.50 -9.86
CA SER A 32 -0.41 -6.07 -11.21
C SER A 32 -1.55 -5.64 -12.14
N SER A 33 -2.73 -5.36 -11.57
CA SER A 33 -3.90 -4.88 -12.32
C SER A 33 -4.65 -3.82 -11.49
N ILE A 34 -4.38 -2.55 -11.77
CA ILE A 34 -5.10 -1.43 -11.14
C ILE A 34 -6.61 -1.50 -11.44
N PRO A 35 -7.06 -1.73 -12.69
CA PRO A 35 -8.50 -1.79 -12.99
C PRO A 35 -9.27 -2.87 -12.21
N ALA A 36 -8.60 -3.94 -11.81
CA ALA A 36 -9.24 -5.03 -11.07
C ALA A 36 -9.32 -4.78 -9.56
N LEU A 37 -8.56 -3.82 -9.03
CA LEU A 37 -8.39 -3.61 -7.59
C LEU A 37 -8.72 -2.20 -7.11
N SER A 38 -8.75 -1.20 -8.01
CA SER A 38 -9.00 0.19 -7.64
C SER A 38 -10.49 0.51 -7.56
N ALA A 39 -10.91 1.10 -6.46
CA ALA A 39 -12.27 1.59 -6.26
C ALA A 39 -12.57 2.92 -6.99
N VAL A 40 -11.61 3.52 -7.67
CA VAL A 40 -11.80 4.80 -8.39
C VAL A 40 -12.92 4.71 -9.42
N CYS A 41 -13.09 3.55 -10.08
CA CYS A 41 -14.18 3.34 -11.03
C CYS A 41 -15.58 3.37 -10.38
N LEU A 42 -15.68 3.23 -9.07
CA LEU A 42 -16.95 3.29 -8.32
C LEU A 42 -17.31 4.72 -7.88
N VAL A 43 -16.34 5.63 -7.84
CA VAL A 43 -16.53 7.01 -7.36
C VAL A 43 -17.70 7.76 -8.06
N PRO A 44 -17.89 7.65 -9.39
CA PRO A 44 -18.99 8.35 -10.04
C PRO A 44 -20.39 7.89 -9.59
N ASP A 45 -20.50 6.63 -9.17
CA ASP A 45 -21.79 5.98 -8.87
C ASP A 45 -22.14 6.01 -7.37
N TYR A 46 -21.18 6.31 -6.49
CA TYR A 46 -21.35 6.22 -5.03
C TYR A 46 -20.87 7.47 -4.32
N ASP A 47 -21.79 8.30 -3.85
CA ASP A 47 -21.51 9.53 -3.10
C ASP A 47 -21.04 9.28 -1.65
N ASN A 48 -21.25 8.08 -1.14
CA ASN A 48 -20.71 7.65 0.15
C ASN A 48 -19.28 7.09 0.08
N LEU A 49 -18.56 7.34 -1.02
CA LEU A 49 -17.19 6.83 -1.25
C LEU A 49 -16.18 7.94 -1.43
N MET A 50 -15.02 7.80 -0.77
CA MET A 50 -13.79 8.54 -1.07
C MET A 50 -12.62 7.58 -1.24
N VAL A 51 -11.86 7.75 -2.29
CA VAL A 51 -10.61 7.01 -2.53
C VAL A 51 -9.43 7.94 -2.31
N LEU A 52 -8.45 7.50 -1.49
CA LEU A 52 -7.24 8.23 -1.18
C LEU A 52 -6.03 7.65 -1.91
N ARG A 53 -5.18 8.50 -2.46
CA ARG A 53 -3.89 8.15 -3.05
C ARG A 53 -2.80 9.14 -2.64
N GLY A 54 -1.54 8.77 -2.85
CA GLY A 54 -0.43 9.65 -2.53
C GLY A 54 0.88 9.23 -3.17
N VAL A 55 1.81 10.18 -3.24
CA VAL A 55 3.12 9.97 -3.89
C VAL A 55 4.18 9.37 -2.95
N SER A 56 3.85 9.17 -1.68
CA SER A 56 4.82 8.82 -0.63
C SER A 56 5.44 7.43 -0.78
N LYS A 57 4.74 6.49 -1.41
CA LYS A 57 5.17 5.09 -1.54
C LYS A 57 5.75 4.80 -2.91
N PHE A 58 4.91 4.82 -3.94
CA PHE A 58 5.32 4.45 -5.30
C PHE A 58 6.40 5.37 -5.87
N PHE A 59 6.28 6.68 -5.64
CA PHE A 59 7.25 7.67 -6.10
C PHE A 59 8.37 7.95 -5.10
N ALA A 60 8.48 7.14 -4.04
CA ALA A 60 9.53 7.25 -3.01
C ALA A 60 9.70 8.67 -2.44
N ALA A 61 8.64 9.47 -2.39
CA ALA A 61 8.66 10.86 -2.00
C ALA A 61 7.83 11.16 -0.71
N PRO A 62 8.07 10.47 0.42
CA PRO A 62 7.28 10.64 1.63
C PRO A 62 7.45 12.03 2.25
N GLY A 63 8.59 12.69 2.02
CA GLY A 63 8.89 14.03 2.54
C GLY A 63 8.08 15.14 1.89
N LEU A 64 7.54 14.95 0.71
CA LEU A 64 6.70 15.96 0.02
C LEU A 64 5.32 16.14 0.67
N ARG A 65 4.87 15.19 1.49
CA ARG A 65 3.56 15.24 2.16
C ARG A 65 2.40 15.50 1.19
N LEU A 66 2.44 14.87 0.01
CA LEU A 66 1.45 15.02 -1.04
C LEU A 66 0.57 13.77 -1.14
N GLY A 67 -0.73 13.99 -1.05
CA GLY A 67 -1.79 13.02 -1.31
C GLY A 67 -2.99 13.71 -1.93
N TYR A 68 -3.90 12.94 -2.46
CA TYR A 68 -5.14 13.43 -3.05
C TYR A 68 -6.28 12.43 -2.81
N GLY A 69 -7.49 12.97 -2.75
CA GLY A 69 -8.73 12.20 -2.60
C GLY A 69 -9.66 12.42 -3.78
N MET A 70 -10.42 11.39 -4.10
CA MET A 70 -11.43 11.39 -5.17
C MET A 70 -12.77 10.98 -4.58
N THR A 71 -13.78 11.85 -4.72
CA THR A 71 -15.16 11.58 -4.31
C THR A 71 -16.13 12.34 -5.22
N SER A 72 -17.30 11.79 -5.46
CA SER A 72 -18.42 12.47 -6.14
C SER A 72 -19.29 13.28 -5.18
N ASN A 73 -19.12 13.11 -3.85
CA ASN A 73 -19.90 13.83 -2.85
C ASN A 73 -19.53 15.31 -2.79
N GLU A 74 -20.40 16.16 -3.34
CA GLU A 74 -20.17 17.61 -3.40
C GLU A 74 -20.22 18.27 -2.02
N ASP A 75 -21.16 17.86 -1.18
CA ASP A 75 -21.29 18.41 0.18
C ASP A 75 -20.04 18.12 1.01
N PHE A 76 -19.56 16.88 0.96
CA PHE A 76 -18.33 16.49 1.63
C PHE A 76 -17.11 17.27 1.09
N ARG A 77 -17.00 17.46 -0.23
CA ARG A 77 -15.93 18.27 -0.82
C ARG A 77 -15.99 19.73 -0.36
N ASN A 78 -17.19 20.31 -0.23
CA ASN A 78 -17.36 21.67 0.23
C ASN A 78 -16.98 21.82 1.70
N ILE A 79 -17.37 20.88 2.55
CA ILE A 79 -16.93 20.82 3.95
C ILE A 79 -15.40 20.73 4.04
N LEU A 80 -14.77 19.82 3.28
CA LEU A 80 -13.30 19.72 3.26
C LEU A 80 -12.63 21.04 2.87
N LYS A 81 -13.13 21.76 1.85
CA LYS A 81 -12.59 23.05 1.43
C LYS A 81 -12.72 24.12 2.51
N GLU A 82 -13.83 24.12 3.24
CA GLU A 82 -14.07 25.09 4.32
C GLU A 82 -13.13 24.87 5.51
N TYR A 83 -12.90 23.61 5.87
CA TYR A 83 -12.08 23.25 7.04
C TYR A 83 -10.60 22.99 6.72
N GLN A 84 -10.24 22.93 5.44
CA GLN A 84 -8.85 22.70 5.04
C GLN A 84 -8.00 23.93 5.37
N ASN A 85 -6.85 23.69 6.02
CA ASN A 85 -5.86 24.75 6.22
C ASN A 85 -5.37 25.28 4.85
N PRO A 86 -5.46 26.59 4.58
CA PRO A 86 -5.06 27.20 3.30
C PRO A 86 -3.61 26.87 2.88
N TRP A 87 -2.72 26.60 3.82
CA TRP A 87 -1.31 26.30 3.57
C TRP A 87 -0.97 24.80 3.71
N SER A 88 -1.96 23.91 3.70
CA SER A 88 -1.74 22.46 3.82
C SER A 88 -0.96 21.86 2.64
N LEU A 89 -1.13 22.43 1.44
CA LEU A 89 -0.41 22.01 0.25
C LEU A 89 0.79 22.93 -0.01
N ASN A 90 2.01 22.38 0.08
CA ASN A 90 3.21 23.11 -0.28
C ASN A 90 3.41 23.14 -1.81
N SER A 91 3.90 24.26 -2.35
CA SER A 91 4.06 24.47 -3.79
C SER A 91 5.08 23.52 -4.44
N ILE A 92 6.14 23.12 -3.71
CA ILE A 92 7.13 22.16 -4.20
C ILE A 92 6.47 20.79 -4.37
N GLY A 93 5.67 20.37 -3.39
CA GLY A 93 4.94 19.11 -3.45
C GLY A 93 3.94 19.07 -4.61
N ALA A 94 3.19 20.17 -4.83
CA ALA A 94 2.26 20.28 -5.94
C ALA A 94 2.98 20.16 -7.30
N PHE A 95 4.03 20.93 -7.51
CA PHE A 95 4.83 20.91 -8.73
C PHE A 95 5.47 19.53 -8.98
N ALA A 96 6.08 18.93 -7.94
CA ALA A 96 6.66 17.60 -8.05
C ALA A 96 5.62 16.53 -8.36
N GLY A 97 4.42 16.64 -7.78
CA GLY A 97 3.31 15.73 -8.05
C GLY A 97 2.88 15.71 -9.52
N GLU A 98 2.80 16.87 -10.15
CA GLU A 98 2.51 16.97 -11.60
C GLU A 98 3.56 16.24 -12.43
N LEU A 99 4.85 16.43 -12.12
CA LEU A 99 5.94 15.74 -12.82
C LEU A 99 5.90 14.23 -12.60
N PHE A 100 5.70 13.78 -11.37
CA PHE A 100 5.68 12.35 -11.04
C PHE A 100 4.56 11.60 -11.75
N LEU A 101 3.37 12.17 -11.80
CA LEU A 101 2.22 11.55 -12.47
C LEU A 101 2.36 11.48 -14.00
N GLN A 102 3.25 12.28 -14.59
CA GLN A 102 3.54 12.30 -16.02
C GLN A 102 4.77 11.46 -16.38
N ASP A 103 5.59 11.05 -15.43
CA ASP A 103 6.80 10.26 -15.67
C ASP A 103 6.45 8.78 -15.95
N THR A 104 6.00 8.53 -17.16
CA THR A 104 5.60 7.19 -17.62
C THR A 104 6.76 6.19 -17.62
N ASP A 105 7.98 6.66 -17.84
CA ASP A 105 9.18 5.82 -17.84
C ASP A 105 9.49 5.30 -16.44
N TYR A 106 9.50 6.18 -15.44
CA TYR A 106 9.62 5.79 -14.04
C TYR A 106 8.53 4.82 -13.61
N ILE A 107 7.26 5.12 -13.96
CA ILE A 107 6.11 4.30 -13.61
C ILE A 107 6.26 2.87 -14.17
N GLN A 108 6.63 2.73 -15.43
CA GLN A 108 6.79 1.43 -16.07
C GLN A 108 7.97 0.64 -15.48
N LYS A 109 9.13 1.27 -15.34
CA LYS A 109 10.33 0.64 -14.77
C LYS A 109 10.12 0.19 -13.33
N THR A 110 9.50 1.03 -12.51
CA THR A 110 9.21 0.69 -11.11
C THR A 110 8.23 -0.48 -11.01
N ARG A 111 7.16 -0.49 -11.80
CA ARG A 111 6.22 -1.61 -11.83
C ARG A 111 6.89 -2.91 -12.24
N GLN A 112 7.67 -2.88 -13.32
CA GLN A 112 8.37 -4.07 -13.80
C GLN A 112 9.35 -4.60 -12.77
N LEU A 113 10.16 -3.72 -12.16
CA LEU A 113 11.09 -4.10 -11.10
C LEU A 113 10.37 -4.79 -9.95
N ILE A 114 9.35 -4.13 -9.41
CA ILE A 114 8.61 -4.65 -8.25
C ILE A 114 7.88 -5.95 -8.58
N GLU A 115 7.30 -6.10 -9.75
CA GLU A 115 6.61 -7.34 -10.13
C GLU A 115 7.57 -8.51 -10.28
N THR A 116 8.72 -8.28 -10.92
CA THR A 116 9.76 -9.30 -11.09
C THR A 116 10.31 -9.75 -9.73
N GLU A 117 10.74 -8.80 -8.91
CA GLU A 117 11.33 -9.11 -7.61
C GLU A 117 10.31 -9.67 -6.61
N ARG A 118 9.09 -9.18 -6.64
CA ARG A 118 7.98 -9.70 -5.84
C ARG A 118 7.73 -11.17 -6.11
N THR A 119 7.72 -11.57 -7.38
CA THR A 119 7.53 -12.96 -7.79
C THR A 119 8.71 -13.80 -7.32
N ARG A 120 9.94 -13.36 -7.61
CA ARG A 120 11.16 -14.06 -7.23
C ARG A 120 11.25 -14.30 -5.72
N ILE A 121 11.04 -13.25 -4.92
CA ILE A 121 11.08 -13.35 -3.45
C ILE A 121 9.98 -14.28 -2.94
N TYR A 122 8.75 -14.12 -3.44
CA TYR A 122 7.65 -14.96 -3.01
C TYR A 122 7.90 -16.44 -3.30
N GLU A 123 8.37 -16.78 -4.50
CA GLU A 123 8.72 -18.16 -4.88
C GLU A 123 9.87 -18.70 -4.03
N THR A 124 10.90 -17.91 -3.76
CA THR A 124 12.01 -18.29 -2.87
C THR A 124 11.51 -18.59 -1.46
N LEU A 125 10.68 -17.74 -0.89
CA LEU A 125 10.12 -17.96 0.46
C LEU A 125 9.25 -19.20 0.56
N GLN A 126 8.57 -19.60 -0.52
CA GLN A 126 7.78 -20.84 -0.54
C GLN A 126 8.64 -22.10 -0.46
N THR A 127 9.95 -22.02 -0.68
CA THR A 127 10.88 -23.15 -0.55
C THR A 127 11.39 -23.35 0.88
N ILE A 128 11.07 -22.44 1.80
CA ILE A 128 11.54 -22.47 3.20
C ILE A 128 10.40 -23.03 4.08
N PRO A 129 10.50 -24.27 4.59
CA PRO A 129 9.41 -24.92 5.33
C PRO A 129 9.01 -24.20 6.62
N GLU A 130 9.95 -23.50 7.24
CA GLU A 130 9.78 -22.77 8.50
C GLU A 130 9.05 -21.42 8.32
N LEU A 131 8.73 -21.03 7.07
CA LEU A 131 8.10 -19.78 6.74
C LEU A 131 6.82 -19.99 5.95
N LYS A 132 5.81 -19.15 6.20
CA LYS A 132 4.61 -19.03 5.38
C LYS A 132 4.52 -17.63 4.82
N ALA A 133 4.91 -17.47 3.58
CA ALA A 133 4.75 -16.19 2.88
C ALA A 133 3.33 -16.03 2.34
N PHE A 134 2.76 -14.84 2.53
CA PHE A 134 1.47 -14.46 1.96
C PHE A 134 1.69 -13.78 0.61
N LYS A 135 0.88 -14.17 -0.40
CA LYS A 135 1.02 -13.63 -1.76
C LYS A 135 0.93 -12.11 -1.75
N PRO A 136 2.00 -11.39 -2.07
CA PRO A 136 2.03 -9.94 -1.98
C PRO A 136 1.34 -9.27 -3.17
N SER A 137 0.74 -8.09 -2.92
CA SER A 137 0.13 -7.24 -3.96
C SER A 137 0.77 -5.85 -4.02
N ALA A 138 1.61 -5.52 -3.03
CA ALA A 138 2.32 -4.25 -2.93
C ALA A 138 3.85 -4.47 -3.06
N ASN A 139 4.63 -3.50 -2.63
CA ASN A 139 6.10 -3.56 -2.61
C ASN A 139 6.65 -4.12 -1.29
N PHE A 140 5.90 -4.98 -0.62
CA PHE A 140 6.34 -5.68 0.60
C PHE A 140 5.76 -7.08 0.69
N VAL A 141 6.41 -7.94 1.44
CA VAL A 141 5.96 -9.31 1.72
C VAL A 141 5.67 -9.45 3.21
N LEU A 142 4.54 -10.05 3.56
CA LEU A 142 4.20 -10.51 4.90
C LEU A 142 4.54 -12.00 5.01
N VAL A 143 5.25 -12.36 6.08
CA VAL A 143 5.71 -13.72 6.32
C VAL A 143 5.38 -14.11 7.76
N GLN A 144 4.79 -15.27 7.95
CA GLN A 144 4.60 -15.90 9.25
C GLN A 144 5.77 -16.86 9.51
N ILE A 145 6.33 -16.79 10.70
CA ILE A 145 7.36 -17.71 11.21
C ILE A 145 6.63 -18.90 11.80
N LEU A 146 6.95 -20.10 11.33
CA LEU A 146 6.34 -21.36 11.77
C LEU A 146 7.22 -22.12 12.77
N ASN A 147 8.48 -21.68 12.96
CA ASN A 147 9.42 -22.33 13.85
C ASN A 147 9.07 -22.03 15.32
N GLU A 148 8.73 -23.05 16.08
CA GLU A 148 8.42 -22.93 17.51
C GLU A 148 9.63 -22.37 18.29
N GLY A 149 9.38 -21.39 19.15
CA GLY A 149 10.40 -20.77 19.99
C GLY A 149 11.21 -19.67 19.34
N VAL A 150 10.91 -19.31 18.08
CA VAL A 150 11.50 -18.16 17.38
C VAL A 150 10.46 -17.04 17.27
N THR A 151 10.72 -15.91 17.90
CA THR A 151 9.84 -14.74 17.81
C THR A 151 10.18 -13.85 16.63
N SER A 152 9.22 -13.05 16.19
CA SER A 152 9.44 -12.02 15.17
C SER A 152 10.47 -10.98 15.61
N PHE A 153 10.55 -10.71 16.93
CA PHE A 153 11.56 -9.84 17.51
C PHE A 153 12.98 -10.45 17.44
N ASP A 154 13.13 -11.77 17.69
CA ASP A 154 14.43 -12.43 17.56
C ASP A 154 14.98 -12.33 16.15
N VAL A 155 14.11 -12.51 15.15
CA VAL A 155 14.48 -12.36 13.73
C VAL A 155 14.84 -10.91 13.43
N PHE A 156 14.07 -9.94 13.92
CA PHE A 156 14.37 -8.52 13.76
C PHE A 156 15.73 -8.16 14.40
N ASP A 157 15.98 -8.56 15.67
CA ASP A 157 17.22 -8.25 16.39
C ASP A 157 18.44 -8.86 15.71
N ASN A 158 18.32 -10.06 15.18
CA ASN A 158 19.40 -10.71 14.43
C ASN A 158 19.69 -9.98 13.13
N LEU A 159 18.68 -9.65 12.33
CA LEU A 159 18.84 -9.01 11.03
C LEU A 159 19.32 -7.56 11.15
N ILE A 160 18.86 -6.79 12.14
CA ILE A 160 19.31 -5.40 12.31
C ILE A 160 20.79 -5.31 12.66
N ARG A 161 21.35 -6.29 13.37
CA ARG A 161 22.81 -6.40 13.63
C ARG A 161 23.61 -6.63 12.37
N GLN A 162 22.97 -7.21 11.34
CA GLN A 162 23.53 -7.41 10.00
C GLN A 162 23.22 -6.23 9.05
N LYS A 163 22.68 -5.13 9.57
CA LYS A 163 22.23 -3.93 8.82
C LYS A 163 21.08 -4.21 7.84
N LEU A 164 20.30 -5.24 8.11
CA LEU A 164 19.06 -5.54 7.40
C LEU A 164 17.89 -5.13 8.27
N MET A 165 17.05 -4.22 7.77
CA MET A 165 15.89 -3.73 8.51
C MET A 165 14.63 -4.39 7.97
N ILE A 166 13.93 -5.11 8.85
CA ILE A 166 12.60 -5.64 8.62
C ILE A 166 11.62 -5.01 9.61
N ARG A 167 10.33 -5.22 9.41
CA ARG A 167 9.30 -4.86 10.38
C ARG A 167 8.95 -6.08 11.22
N ASP A 168 9.19 -6.04 12.50
CA ASP A 168 8.54 -6.87 13.49
C ASP A 168 7.06 -6.49 13.57
N CYS A 169 6.17 -7.48 13.38
CA CYS A 169 4.73 -7.28 13.34
C CYS A 169 4.02 -7.65 14.66
N SER A 170 4.74 -7.86 15.76
CA SER A 170 4.17 -8.18 17.08
C SER A 170 3.16 -7.15 17.59
N SER A 171 3.25 -5.89 17.12
CA SER A 171 2.31 -4.82 17.45
C SER A 171 1.01 -4.83 16.65
N PHE A 172 0.80 -5.78 15.74
CA PHE A 172 -0.43 -5.89 14.94
C PHE A 172 -1.39 -6.86 15.62
N GLU A 173 -2.33 -6.35 16.40
CA GLU A 173 -3.28 -7.13 17.22
C GLU A 173 -4.12 -8.16 16.44
N GLN A 174 -4.27 -7.97 15.11
CA GLN A 174 -5.05 -8.86 14.25
C GLN A 174 -4.23 -10.03 13.66
N LEU A 175 -2.93 -10.08 13.94
CA LEU A 175 -2.06 -11.16 13.49
C LEU A 175 -1.80 -12.11 14.68
N ASP A 176 -2.46 -13.28 14.62
CA ASP A 176 -2.25 -14.34 15.63
C ASP A 176 -1.04 -15.19 15.25
N GLY A 177 0.06 -15.04 16.00
CA GLY A 177 1.34 -15.69 15.76
C GLY A 177 2.49 -14.72 15.49
N GLU A 178 3.63 -15.27 15.07
CA GLU A 178 4.87 -14.53 14.82
C GLU A 178 4.97 -14.11 13.35
N PHE A 179 4.95 -12.80 13.10
CA PHE A 179 4.97 -12.25 11.76
C PHE A 179 6.05 -11.19 11.57
N ILE A 180 6.66 -11.22 10.40
CA ILE A 180 7.58 -10.18 9.91
C ILE A 180 7.10 -9.63 8.58
N ARG A 181 7.50 -8.39 8.28
CA ARG A 181 7.25 -7.76 6.99
C ARG A 181 8.50 -7.04 6.52
N PHE A 182 8.86 -7.19 5.26
CA PHE A 182 9.97 -6.48 4.64
C PHE A 182 9.60 -5.95 3.25
N CYS A 183 10.29 -4.89 2.85
CA CYS A 183 10.08 -4.25 1.55
C CYS A 183 10.83 -5.00 0.45
N ILE A 184 10.27 -4.91 -0.76
CA ILE A 184 10.94 -5.30 -2.00
C ILE A 184 11.82 -4.12 -2.42
N MET A 185 13.10 -4.38 -2.60
CA MET A 185 14.16 -3.42 -2.92
C MET A 185 14.75 -3.69 -4.31
N SER A 186 15.98 -3.22 -4.58
CA SER A 186 16.72 -3.60 -5.79
C SER A 186 17.06 -5.10 -5.77
N PRO A 187 17.32 -5.72 -6.95
CA PRO A 187 17.70 -7.13 -7.03
C PRO A 187 18.95 -7.48 -6.18
N GLU A 188 19.91 -6.56 -6.10
CA GLU A 188 21.13 -6.71 -5.32
C GLU A 188 20.85 -6.71 -3.81
N GLU A 189 19.99 -5.81 -3.35
CA GLU A 189 19.60 -5.72 -1.94
C GLU A 189 18.70 -6.89 -1.52
N ASN A 190 17.81 -7.33 -2.40
CA ASN A 190 16.91 -8.47 -2.14
C ASN A 190 17.65 -9.82 -2.11
N THR A 191 18.90 -9.89 -2.58
CA THR A 191 19.71 -11.12 -2.58
C THR A 191 20.53 -11.28 -1.30
N ARG A 192 20.61 -10.28 -0.48
CA ARG A 192 21.28 -10.27 0.85
C ARG A 192 20.43 -10.94 1.91
#